data_b4f93e7a9cc03f821d044325ba760026
#
_entry.id   b4f93e7a9cc03f821d044325ba760026
#
_cell.length_a   1.000
_cell.length_b   1.000
_cell.length_c   1.000
_cell.angle_alpha   90.00
_cell.angle_beta   90.00
_cell.angle_gamma   90.00
#
_symmetry.space_group_name_H-M   'P 1'
#
loop_
_entity.id
_entity.type
_entity.pdbx_description
1 polymer ?
#
loop_
_entity_poly.entity_id
_entity_poly.type
_entity_poly.pdbx_seq_one_letter_code
_entity_poly.pdbx_strand_id
1 'polypeptide(L)'
;MKKKDSTKSFWYLAAIGALIIIILMIVSAVLQVGEHLTAIHPHAPYVFYILVFLLVYLLIIRPIMIILFSPTFSIDTTLDNNPKKEYKVLKKAADRLLDQGLPETFETMLKDAYRDPINLRNALNTTYNKHVKKKMNQVIRNHAKTVMVSTAISQNGRLDFITVIVVNIRMIKELVVLCGFRPSYKNLAKLVINVFTTALIAEGLDNLNISDILPQSTMNMLADIPLIKPIMSSVVEGMSNALLTLRIGIVTRKYLFDDSSEVTKEKIRFGALVEAAKHLPLVIADGLSIFPKTIMNIFKPKTKNEEELDT
;
A
#
# COMPACT_ATOMS: atom_id res chain seq x y z
N MET A 1 15.19 -25.67 23.10
CA MET A 1 14.77 -24.58 22.20
C MET A 1 13.59 -25.02 21.32
N LYS A 2 12.39 -25.25 21.85
CA LYS A 2 11.19 -25.69 21.09
C LYS A 2 9.88 -24.96 21.49
N LYS A 3 9.97 -23.78 22.14
CA LYS A 3 8.79 -23.05 22.66
C LYS A 3 8.21 -21.97 21.72
N LYS A 4 8.92 -21.61 20.64
CA LYS A 4 8.54 -20.48 19.75
C LYS A 4 7.53 -20.83 18.65
N ASP A 5 7.39 -22.13 18.32
CA ASP A 5 6.47 -22.54 17.24
C ASP A 5 5.03 -22.74 17.72
N SER A 6 4.84 -23.03 19.01
CA SER A 6 3.52 -23.24 19.61
C SER A 6 2.64 -21.98 19.61
N THR A 7 3.23 -20.82 19.84
CA THR A 7 2.48 -19.55 19.90
C THR A 7 1.99 -19.11 18.50
N LYS A 8 2.80 -19.31 17.46
CA LYS A 8 2.41 -19.01 16.07
C LYS A 8 1.26 -19.92 15.63
N SER A 9 1.35 -21.22 15.94
CA SER A 9 0.29 -22.20 15.64
C SER A 9 -1.02 -21.84 16.33
N PHE A 10 -0.98 -21.38 17.57
CA PHE A 10 -2.16 -20.91 18.32
C PHE A 10 -2.86 -19.73 17.64
N TRP A 11 -2.10 -18.72 17.20
CA TRP A 11 -2.67 -17.55 16.52
C TRP A 11 -3.29 -17.90 15.16
N TYR A 12 -2.67 -18.83 14.40
CA TYR A 12 -3.27 -19.35 13.16
C TYR A 12 -4.58 -20.09 13.44
N LEU A 13 -4.62 -20.89 14.50
CA LEU A 13 -5.80 -21.64 14.89
C LEU A 13 -6.92 -20.71 15.36
N ALA A 14 -6.59 -19.68 16.15
CA ALA A 14 -7.52 -18.64 16.56
C ALA A 14 -8.07 -17.83 15.38
N ALA A 15 -7.23 -17.46 14.42
CA ALA A 15 -7.65 -16.76 13.21
C ALA A 15 -8.58 -17.61 12.34
N ILE A 16 -8.27 -18.91 12.17
CA ILE A 16 -9.13 -19.85 11.45
C ILE A 16 -10.47 -20.02 12.19
N GLY A 17 -10.43 -20.15 13.51
CA GLY A 17 -11.64 -20.25 14.33
C GLY A 17 -12.53 -19.00 14.20
N ALA A 18 -11.93 -17.81 14.27
CA ALA A 18 -12.66 -16.55 14.07
C ALA A 18 -13.28 -16.46 12.67
N LEU A 19 -12.53 -16.87 11.63
CA LEU A 19 -13.04 -16.92 10.26
C LEU A 19 -14.25 -17.86 10.13
N ILE A 20 -14.18 -19.05 10.73
CA ILE A 20 -15.28 -20.01 10.72
C ILE A 20 -16.51 -19.42 11.41
N ILE A 21 -16.35 -18.77 12.56
CA ILE A 21 -17.46 -18.11 13.27
C ILE A 21 -18.11 -17.03 12.38
N ILE A 22 -17.33 -16.20 11.72
CA ILE A 22 -17.85 -15.17 10.81
C ILE A 22 -18.65 -15.82 9.66
N ILE A 23 -18.12 -16.89 9.06
CA ILE A 23 -18.83 -17.62 8.00
C ILE A 23 -20.15 -18.19 8.52
N LEU A 24 -20.15 -18.80 9.70
CA LEU A 24 -21.37 -19.34 10.31
C LEU A 24 -22.40 -18.26 10.62
N MET A 25 -21.97 -17.08 11.07
CA MET A 25 -22.86 -15.94 11.28
C MET A 25 -23.53 -15.48 9.97
N ILE A 26 -22.75 -15.40 8.89
CA ILE A 26 -23.27 -15.02 7.56
C ILE A 26 -24.27 -16.07 7.07
N VAL A 27 -23.92 -17.35 7.18
CA VAL A 27 -24.80 -18.46 6.78
C VAL A 27 -26.10 -18.44 7.59
N SER A 28 -26.01 -18.25 8.92
CA SER A 28 -27.17 -18.13 9.77
C SER A 28 -28.10 -16.98 9.38
N ALA A 29 -27.53 -15.80 9.10
CA ALA A 29 -28.30 -14.65 8.63
C ALA A 29 -29.02 -14.92 7.30
N VAL A 30 -28.34 -15.60 6.36
CA VAL A 30 -28.94 -15.99 5.06
C VAL A 30 -30.08 -16.98 5.26
N LEU A 31 -29.93 -17.97 6.14
CA LEU A 31 -30.97 -18.95 6.44
C LEU A 31 -32.19 -18.30 7.09
N GLN A 32 -32.00 -17.39 8.04
CA GLN A 32 -33.09 -16.65 8.68
C GLN A 32 -33.93 -15.85 7.66
N VAL A 33 -33.25 -15.14 6.72
CA VAL A 33 -33.96 -14.43 5.64
C VAL A 33 -34.75 -15.43 4.78
N GLY A 34 -34.14 -16.57 4.46
CA GLY A 34 -34.84 -17.63 3.71
C GLY A 34 -36.08 -18.17 4.40
N GLU A 35 -36.04 -18.40 5.73
CA GLU A 35 -37.18 -18.81 6.49
C GLU A 35 -38.34 -17.79 6.44
N HIS A 36 -38.04 -16.51 6.53
CA HIS A 36 -39.07 -15.47 6.37
C HIS A 36 -39.70 -15.46 4.98
N LEU A 37 -38.97 -15.85 3.95
CA LEU A 37 -39.49 -15.91 2.57
C LEU A 37 -40.44 -17.09 2.35
N THR A 38 -40.42 -18.13 3.19
CA THR A 38 -41.40 -19.24 3.12
C THR A 38 -42.83 -18.76 3.38
N ALA A 39 -43.01 -17.68 4.15
CA ALA A 39 -44.32 -17.07 4.40
C ALA A 39 -44.93 -16.43 3.14
N ILE A 40 -44.11 -16.08 2.14
CA ILE A 40 -44.57 -15.48 0.87
C ILE A 40 -44.90 -16.59 -0.12
N HIS A 41 -43.99 -17.57 -0.30
CA HIS A 41 -44.18 -18.71 -1.20
C HIS A 41 -43.24 -19.86 -0.84
N PRO A 42 -43.70 -21.14 -0.90
CA PRO A 42 -42.89 -22.32 -0.50
C PRO A 42 -41.58 -22.48 -1.26
N HIS A 43 -41.47 -21.98 -2.50
CA HIS A 43 -40.27 -22.06 -3.31
C HIS A 43 -39.40 -20.80 -3.28
N ALA A 44 -39.84 -19.71 -2.67
CA ALA A 44 -39.10 -18.45 -2.59
C ALA A 44 -37.72 -18.58 -1.92
N PRO A 45 -37.53 -19.37 -0.83
CA PRO A 45 -36.22 -19.57 -0.22
C PRO A 45 -35.18 -20.16 -1.18
N TYR A 46 -35.58 -21.14 -1.99
CA TYR A 46 -34.62 -21.77 -2.94
C TYR A 46 -34.09 -20.81 -3.98
N VAL A 47 -34.95 -19.96 -4.54
CA VAL A 47 -34.57 -18.92 -5.48
C VAL A 47 -33.63 -17.91 -4.80
N PHE A 48 -33.93 -17.51 -3.58
CA PHE A 48 -33.11 -16.63 -2.78
C PHE A 48 -31.72 -17.22 -2.51
N TYR A 49 -31.62 -18.48 -2.08
CA TYR A 49 -30.34 -19.14 -1.82
C TYR A 49 -29.48 -19.25 -3.09
N ILE A 50 -30.07 -19.58 -4.22
CA ILE A 50 -29.37 -19.61 -5.50
C ILE A 50 -28.82 -18.23 -5.84
N LEU A 51 -29.62 -17.18 -5.65
CA LEU A 51 -29.22 -15.80 -5.91
C LEU A 51 -28.08 -15.35 -5.00
N VAL A 52 -28.17 -15.62 -3.70
CA VAL A 52 -27.11 -15.34 -2.72
C VAL A 52 -25.83 -16.09 -3.07
N PHE A 53 -25.93 -17.39 -3.40
CA PHE A 53 -24.79 -18.19 -3.81
C PHE A 53 -24.10 -17.61 -5.06
N LEU A 54 -24.90 -17.24 -6.08
CA LEU A 54 -24.40 -16.61 -7.31
C LEU A 54 -23.69 -15.28 -6.99
N LEU A 55 -24.26 -14.48 -6.10
CA LEU A 55 -23.71 -13.20 -5.68
C LEU A 55 -22.39 -13.37 -4.95
N VAL A 56 -22.32 -14.30 -3.98
CA VAL A 56 -21.08 -14.64 -3.27
C VAL A 56 -20.02 -15.17 -4.23
N TYR A 57 -20.40 -16.04 -5.16
CA TYR A 57 -19.49 -16.54 -6.18
C TYR A 57 -18.93 -15.42 -7.06
N LEU A 58 -19.79 -14.55 -7.57
CA LEU A 58 -19.37 -13.46 -8.49
C LEU A 58 -18.57 -12.36 -7.78
N LEU A 59 -18.97 -11.97 -6.56
CA LEU A 59 -18.35 -10.84 -5.86
C LEU A 59 -17.13 -11.24 -5.01
N ILE A 60 -17.10 -12.47 -4.48
CA ILE A 60 -16.05 -12.92 -3.55
C ILE A 60 -15.17 -14.00 -4.18
N ILE A 61 -15.74 -15.13 -4.55
CA ILE A 61 -14.97 -16.30 -4.96
C ILE A 61 -14.26 -16.04 -6.29
N ARG A 62 -14.96 -15.54 -7.29
CA ARG A 62 -14.40 -15.28 -8.62
C ARG A 62 -13.26 -14.25 -8.61
N PRO A 63 -13.35 -13.09 -7.95
CA PRO A 63 -12.21 -12.16 -7.83
C PRO A 63 -11.01 -12.77 -7.12
N ILE A 64 -11.24 -13.52 -6.02
CA ILE A 64 -10.17 -14.20 -5.28
C ILE A 64 -9.46 -15.21 -6.17
N MET A 65 -10.21 -16.08 -6.87
CA MET A 65 -9.66 -17.05 -7.81
C MET A 65 -8.84 -16.37 -8.92
N ILE A 66 -9.38 -15.30 -9.50
CA ILE A 66 -8.69 -14.51 -10.53
C ILE A 66 -7.37 -13.94 -10.01
N ILE A 67 -7.32 -13.45 -8.77
CA ILE A 67 -6.12 -12.87 -8.16
C ILE A 67 -5.10 -13.97 -7.84
N LEU A 68 -5.53 -15.07 -7.22
CA LEU A 68 -4.65 -16.18 -6.82
C LEU A 68 -3.98 -16.85 -8.02
N PHE A 69 -4.71 -17.07 -9.11
CA PHE A 69 -4.19 -17.73 -10.32
C PHE A 69 -3.57 -16.76 -11.35
N SER A 70 -3.52 -15.44 -11.06
CA SER A 70 -2.82 -14.50 -11.93
C SER A 70 -1.30 -14.63 -11.75
N PRO A 71 -0.49 -14.50 -12.82
CA PRO A 71 0.97 -14.47 -12.69
C PRO A 71 1.40 -13.30 -11.82
N THR A 72 2.46 -13.47 -11.04
CA THR A 72 3.08 -12.38 -10.28
C THR A 72 3.59 -11.32 -11.25
N PHE A 73 3.30 -10.07 -10.95
CA PHE A 73 3.84 -8.97 -11.72
C PHE A 73 5.18 -8.54 -11.11
N SER A 74 6.26 -8.89 -11.82
CA SER A 74 7.60 -8.38 -11.60
C SER A 74 8.20 -8.19 -12.98
N ILE A 75 9.19 -7.32 -13.11
CA ILE A 75 9.98 -7.22 -14.34
C ILE A 75 10.58 -8.59 -14.65
N ASP A 76 11.12 -9.28 -13.64
CA ASP A 76 11.75 -10.59 -13.79
C ASP A 76 10.80 -11.72 -14.16
N THR A 77 9.62 -11.80 -13.52
CA THR A 77 8.66 -12.88 -13.84
C THR A 77 7.98 -12.71 -15.20
N THR A 78 8.01 -11.48 -15.74
CA THR A 78 7.56 -11.25 -17.12
C THR A 78 8.66 -11.63 -18.13
N LEU A 79 9.91 -11.75 -17.67
CA LEU A 79 11.11 -11.98 -18.47
C LEU A 79 11.50 -13.48 -18.57
N ASP A 80 10.99 -14.33 -17.65
CA ASP A 80 11.61 -15.65 -17.36
C ASP A 80 11.27 -16.79 -18.34
N ASN A 81 10.28 -16.67 -19.24
CA ASN A 81 9.84 -17.85 -20.00
C ASN A 81 9.73 -17.71 -21.54
N ASN A 82 9.93 -16.52 -22.11
CA ASN A 82 9.91 -16.39 -23.57
C ASN A 82 10.60 -15.10 -24.04
N PRO A 83 11.81 -15.18 -24.59
CA PRO A 83 12.62 -14.00 -24.98
C PRO A 83 11.89 -13.03 -25.90
N LYS A 84 10.99 -13.52 -26.78
CA LYS A 84 10.22 -12.67 -27.70
C LYS A 84 9.11 -11.90 -26.99
N LYS A 85 8.48 -12.50 -25.96
CA LYS A 85 7.46 -11.81 -25.14
C LYS A 85 8.12 -10.79 -24.22
N GLU A 86 9.27 -11.12 -23.67
CA GLU A 86 10.11 -10.26 -22.87
C GLU A 86 10.46 -8.98 -23.62
N TYR A 87 11.09 -9.09 -24.76
CA TYR A 87 11.46 -7.95 -25.59
C TYR A 87 10.29 -7.03 -25.90
N LYS A 88 9.11 -7.60 -26.22
CA LYS A 88 7.89 -6.80 -26.47
C LYS A 88 7.43 -6.01 -25.23
N VAL A 89 7.62 -6.54 -24.02
CA VAL A 89 7.28 -5.86 -22.77
C VAL A 89 8.27 -4.75 -22.47
N LEU A 90 9.58 -5.03 -22.59
CA LEU A 90 10.66 -4.03 -22.42
C LEU A 90 10.49 -2.87 -23.40
N LYS A 91 10.21 -3.17 -24.66
CA LYS A 91 9.96 -2.17 -25.69
C LYS A 91 8.79 -1.25 -25.34
N LYS A 92 7.66 -1.82 -24.93
CA LYS A 92 6.49 -1.04 -24.49
C LYS A 92 6.75 -0.23 -23.22
N ALA A 93 7.59 -0.71 -22.31
CA ALA A 93 7.98 0.05 -21.13
C ALA A 93 8.88 1.23 -21.54
N ALA A 94 9.85 1.00 -22.46
CA ALA A 94 10.71 2.04 -22.99
C ALA A 94 9.91 3.12 -23.72
N ASP A 95 8.98 2.74 -24.63
CA ASP A 95 8.09 3.67 -25.34
C ASP A 95 7.36 4.61 -24.36
N ARG A 96 6.79 4.03 -23.30
CA ARG A 96 6.03 4.81 -22.33
C ARG A 96 6.91 5.69 -21.43
N LEU A 97 8.13 5.27 -21.16
CA LEU A 97 9.09 6.11 -20.44
C LEU A 97 9.51 7.30 -21.32
N LEU A 98 9.69 7.08 -22.63
CA LEU A 98 9.95 8.15 -23.59
C LEU A 98 8.76 9.13 -23.65
N ASP A 99 7.54 8.63 -23.70
CA ASP A 99 6.31 9.44 -23.68
C ASP A 99 6.16 10.28 -22.39
N GLN A 100 6.74 9.84 -21.27
CA GLN A 100 6.71 10.57 -19.99
C GLN A 100 7.72 11.74 -19.92
N GLY A 101 8.55 11.92 -20.93
CA GLY A 101 9.58 12.96 -20.98
C GLY A 101 10.77 12.62 -20.09
N LEU A 102 11.72 11.92 -20.65
CA LEU A 102 13.02 11.66 -20.03
C LEU A 102 14.00 12.79 -20.36
N PRO A 103 15.04 13.00 -19.52
CA PRO A 103 16.20 13.82 -19.94
C PRO A 103 16.84 13.23 -21.20
N GLU A 104 17.33 14.11 -22.08
CA GLU A 104 17.88 13.77 -23.40
C GLU A 104 18.90 12.62 -23.36
N THR A 105 19.76 12.59 -22.31
CA THR A 105 20.76 11.53 -22.12
C THR A 105 20.16 10.14 -21.95
N PHE A 106 19.01 10.00 -21.30
CA PHE A 106 18.32 8.71 -21.14
C PHE A 106 17.45 8.39 -22.34
N GLU A 107 16.92 9.42 -23.00
CA GLU A 107 16.13 9.28 -24.22
C GLU A 107 16.99 8.69 -25.36
N THR A 108 18.15 9.27 -25.63
CA THR A 108 19.11 8.77 -26.63
C THR A 108 19.58 7.37 -26.31
N MET A 109 19.97 7.11 -25.05
CA MET A 109 20.42 5.79 -24.61
C MET A 109 19.35 4.70 -24.83
N LEU A 110 18.07 5.00 -24.56
CA LEU A 110 16.98 4.04 -24.78
C LEU A 110 16.73 3.84 -26.28
N LYS A 111 16.75 4.89 -27.11
CA LYS A 111 16.56 4.80 -28.55
C LYS A 111 17.65 3.99 -29.22
N ASP A 112 18.91 4.19 -28.84
CA ASP A 112 20.06 3.46 -29.39
C ASP A 112 20.02 1.97 -29.03
N ALA A 113 19.57 1.67 -27.82
CA ALA A 113 19.43 0.29 -27.32
C ALA A 113 18.24 -0.49 -27.91
N TYR A 114 17.37 0.17 -28.68
CA TYR A 114 16.05 -0.36 -29.09
C TYR A 114 16.10 -1.60 -29.98
N ARG A 115 17.23 -1.86 -30.63
CA ARG A 115 17.37 -2.98 -31.59
C ARG A 115 17.81 -4.28 -30.95
N ASP A 116 18.42 -4.22 -29.77
CA ASP A 116 18.96 -5.37 -29.05
C ASP A 116 18.27 -5.53 -27.69
N PRO A 117 17.66 -6.71 -27.41
CA PRO A 117 16.99 -6.98 -26.13
C PRO A 117 17.89 -6.80 -24.90
N ILE A 118 19.17 -7.20 -25.01
CA ILE A 118 20.13 -7.14 -23.88
C ILE A 118 20.49 -5.67 -23.61
N ASN A 119 20.82 -4.94 -24.67
CA ASN A 119 21.14 -3.52 -24.55
C ASN A 119 19.95 -2.71 -24.04
N LEU A 120 18.73 -3.01 -24.51
CA LEU A 120 17.51 -2.35 -24.06
C LEU A 120 17.24 -2.62 -22.56
N ARG A 121 17.45 -3.85 -22.08
CA ARG A 121 17.35 -4.20 -20.68
C ARG A 121 18.34 -3.39 -19.83
N ASN A 122 19.61 -3.32 -20.26
CA ASN A 122 20.65 -2.58 -19.57
C ASN A 122 20.37 -1.07 -19.55
N ALA A 123 19.90 -0.53 -20.66
CA ALA A 123 19.51 0.89 -20.78
C ALA A 123 18.31 1.20 -19.87
N LEU A 124 17.29 0.34 -19.83
CA LEU A 124 16.16 0.47 -18.91
C LEU A 124 16.62 0.40 -17.45
N ASN A 125 17.44 -0.58 -17.06
CA ASN A 125 17.96 -0.69 -15.70
C ASN A 125 18.76 0.56 -15.29
N THR A 126 19.55 1.10 -16.19
CA THR A 126 20.29 2.35 -15.96
C THR A 126 19.35 3.54 -15.77
N THR A 127 18.35 3.66 -16.64
CA THR A 127 17.33 4.73 -16.57
C THR A 127 16.52 4.63 -15.27
N TYR A 128 16.13 3.42 -14.88
CA TYR A 128 15.43 3.18 -13.61
C TYR A 128 16.28 3.60 -12.41
N ASN A 129 17.49 3.09 -12.31
CA ASN A 129 18.36 3.34 -11.16
C ASN A 129 18.76 4.82 -11.01
N LYS A 130 19.05 5.51 -12.12
CA LYS A 130 19.54 6.88 -12.07
C LYS A 130 18.44 7.94 -12.09
N HIS A 131 17.32 7.70 -12.79
CA HIS A 131 16.26 8.70 -12.98
C HIS A 131 14.93 8.31 -12.33
N VAL A 132 14.34 7.17 -12.71
CA VAL A 132 12.99 6.78 -12.27
C VAL A 132 12.94 6.55 -10.77
N LYS A 133 13.95 5.92 -10.17
CA LYS A 133 14.06 5.70 -8.72
C LYS A 133 13.94 6.99 -7.92
N LYS A 134 14.54 8.09 -8.40
CA LYS A 134 14.45 9.40 -7.73
C LYS A 134 13.01 9.93 -7.73
N LYS A 135 12.32 9.84 -8.89
CA LYS A 135 10.90 10.21 -9.00
C LYS A 135 10.02 9.33 -8.11
N MET A 136 10.26 8.02 -8.11
CA MET A 136 9.52 7.08 -7.24
C MET A 136 9.68 7.44 -5.76
N ASN A 137 10.89 7.73 -5.30
CA ASN A 137 11.13 8.12 -3.91
C ASN A 137 10.38 9.41 -3.55
N GLN A 138 10.26 10.34 -4.49
CA GLN A 138 9.47 11.56 -4.29
C GLN A 138 7.97 11.26 -4.15
N VAL A 139 7.43 10.41 -5.02
CA VAL A 139 6.03 9.95 -4.95
C VAL A 139 5.77 9.24 -3.62
N ILE A 140 6.64 8.32 -3.22
CA ILE A 140 6.53 7.59 -1.95
C ILE A 140 6.48 8.57 -0.76
N ARG A 141 7.38 9.56 -0.71
CA ARG A 141 7.39 10.58 0.35
C ARG A 141 6.13 11.44 0.35
N ASN A 142 5.65 11.84 -0.83
CA ASN A 142 4.43 12.64 -0.93
C ASN A 142 3.20 11.89 -0.40
N HIS A 143 3.05 10.60 -0.75
CA HIS A 143 1.97 9.78 -0.22
C HIS A 143 2.12 9.54 1.28
N ALA A 144 3.34 9.28 1.77
CA ALA A 144 3.59 9.13 3.21
C ALA A 144 3.27 10.42 3.99
N LYS A 145 3.63 11.58 3.45
CA LYS A 145 3.25 12.87 4.02
C LYS A 145 1.73 13.06 4.06
N THR A 146 1.03 12.72 2.97
CA THR A 146 -0.43 12.79 2.92
C THR A 146 -1.06 11.91 3.99
N VAL A 147 -0.59 10.67 4.15
CA VAL A 147 -1.07 9.75 5.18
C VAL A 147 -0.79 10.30 6.57
N MET A 148 0.44 10.78 6.84
CA MET A 148 0.80 11.37 8.12
C MET A 148 -0.14 12.49 8.53
N VAL A 149 -0.34 13.45 7.62
CA VAL A 149 -1.15 14.64 7.90
C VAL A 149 -2.63 14.26 8.05
N SER A 150 -3.16 13.40 7.17
CA SER A 150 -4.57 12.99 7.25
C SER A 150 -4.86 12.22 8.53
N THR A 151 -4.01 11.29 8.94
CA THR A 151 -4.18 10.54 10.20
C THR A 151 -4.05 11.46 11.42
N ALA A 152 -3.07 12.36 11.42
CA ALA A 152 -2.85 13.25 12.57
C ALA A 152 -4.00 14.27 12.77
N ILE A 153 -4.76 14.58 11.73
CA ILE A 153 -5.92 15.47 11.80
C ILE A 153 -7.20 14.69 12.09
N SER A 154 -7.28 13.45 11.65
CA SER A 154 -8.46 12.61 11.84
C SER A 154 -8.61 12.20 13.31
N GLN A 155 -9.84 12.24 13.81
CA GLN A 155 -10.18 11.77 15.16
C GLN A 155 -10.86 10.39 15.12
N ASN A 156 -10.88 9.74 13.96
CA ASN A 156 -11.60 8.49 13.75
C ASN A 156 -10.69 7.40 13.16
N GLY A 157 -10.13 6.55 14.03
CA GLY A 157 -9.19 5.49 13.64
C GLY A 157 -9.71 4.51 12.58
N ARG A 158 -11.03 4.32 12.43
CA ARG A 158 -11.59 3.47 11.37
C ARG A 158 -11.48 4.12 10.00
N LEU A 159 -11.72 5.43 9.92
CA LEU A 159 -11.56 6.18 8.68
C LEU A 159 -10.09 6.30 8.30
N ASP A 160 -9.21 6.40 9.28
CA ASP A 160 -7.76 6.43 9.07
C ASP A 160 -7.25 5.16 8.40
N PHE A 161 -7.67 4.01 8.89
CA PHE A 161 -7.31 2.72 8.30
C PHE A 161 -7.72 2.61 6.83
N ILE A 162 -8.96 3.01 6.50
CA ILE A 162 -9.45 3.03 5.11
C ILE A 162 -8.63 4.01 4.26
N THR A 163 -8.36 5.19 4.79
CA THR A 163 -7.55 6.23 4.11
C THR A 163 -6.15 5.70 3.80
N VAL A 164 -5.49 5.09 4.78
CA VAL A 164 -4.17 4.49 4.62
C VAL A 164 -4.18 3.44 3.50
N ILE A 165 -5.16 2.54 3.48
CA ILE A 165 -5.28 1.52 2.43
C ILE A 165 -5.45 2.16 1.06
N VAL A 166 -6.41 3.09 0.91
CA VAL A 166 -6.72 3.72 -0.37
C VAL A 166 -5.53 4.52 -0.92
N VAL A 167 -4.86 5.30 -0.07
CA VAL A 167 -3.68 6.08 -0.45
C VAL A 167 -2.54 5.17 -0.89
N ASN A 168 -2.30 4.07 -0.16
CA ASN A 168 -1.26 3.11 -0.51
C ASN A 168 -1.54 2.37 -1.83
N ILE A 169 -2.79 1.99 -2.10
CA ILE A 169 -3.18 1.38 -3.39
C ILE A 169 -2.95 2.37 -4.55
N ARG A 170 -3.31 3.64 -4.36
CA ARG A 170 -3.05 4.70 -5.36
C ARG A 170 -1.55 4.87 -5.59
N MET A 171 -0.75 4.93 -4.52
CA MET A 171 0.70 5.01 -4.60
C MET A 171 1.28 3.83 -5.38
N ILE A 172 0.91 2.59 -5.07
CA ILE A 172 1.39 1.40 -5.79
C ILE A 172 1.08 1.51 -7.28
N LYS A 173 -0.15 1.90 -7.65
CA LYS A 173 -0.55 2.10 -9.05
C LYS A 173 0.30 3.18 -9.73
N GLU A 174 0.53 4.31 -9.08
CA GLU A 174 1.35 5.41 -9.60
C GLU A 174 2.80 4.97 -9.81
N LEU A 175 3.39 4.25 -8.86
CA LEU A 175 4.75 3.71 -8.98
C LEU A 175 4.89 2.75 -10.18
N VAL A 176 3.89 1.90 -10.40
CA VAL A 176 3.88 0.98 -11.56
C VAL A 176 3.82 1.75 -12.88
N VAL A 177 3.00 2.80 -12.93
CA VAL A 177 2.87 3.64 -14.14
C VAL A 177 4.15 4.43 -14.40
N LEU A 178 4.81 4.95 -13.36
CA LEU A 178 6.11 5.64 -13.48
C LEU A 178 7.20 4.74 -14.08
N CYS A 179 7.11 3.43 -13.90
CA CYS A 179 8.02 2.48 -14.52
C CYS A 179 7.67 2.15 -15.98
N GLY A 180 6.70 2.82 -16.58
CA GLY A 180 6.23 2.52 -17.94
C GLY A 180 5.32 1.29 -18.04
N PHE A 181 4.86 0.72 -16.92
CA PHE A 181 3.97 -0.45 -16.94
C PHE A 181 2.50 -0.04 -16.91
N ARG A 182 1.65 -0.86 -17.57
CA ARG A 182 0.19 -0.80 -17.45
C ARG A 182 -0.33 -2.17 -17.06
N PRO A 183 -0.29 -2.51 -15.77
CA PRO A 183 -0.77 -3.81 -15.33
C PRO A 183 -2.28 -3.92 -15.53
N SER A 184 -2.75 -5.13 -15.83
CA SER A 184 -4.18 -5.43 -15.70
C SER A 184 -4.61 -5.31 -14.25
N TYR A 185 -5.90 -5.09 -13.98
CA TYR A 185 -6.40 -5.03 -12.60
C TYR A 185 -6.05 -6.28 -11.78
N LYS A 186 -6.01 -7.46 -12.42
CA LYS A 186 -5.61 -8.73 -11.79
C LYS A 186 -4.16 -8.69 -11.30
N ASN A 187 -3.24 -8.26 -12.17
CA ASN A 187 -1.82 -8.20 -11.86
C ASN A 187 -1.53 -7.12 -10.82
N LEU A 188 -2.23 -5.97 -10.91
CA LEU A 188 -2.13 -4.92 -9.90
C LEU A 188 -2.63 -5.39 -8.54
N ALA A 189 -3.78 -6.07 -8.48
CA ALA A 189 -4.30 -6.61 -7.22
C ALA A 189 -3.34 -7.62 -6.59
N LYS A 190 -2.73 -8.51 -7.40
CA LYS A 190 -1.73 -9.46 -6.90
C LYS A 190 -0.47 -8.75 -6.39
N LEU A 191 0.02 -7.73 -7.10
CA LEU A 191 1.13 -6.91 -6.64
C LEU A 191 0.79 -6.24 -5.29
N VAL A 192 -0.39 -5.63 -5.19
CA VAL A 192 -0.88 -5.00 -3.95
C VAL A 192 -0.88 -6.01 -2.79
N ILE A 193 -1.46 -7.19 -2.97
CA ILE A 193 -1.49 -8.22 -1.94
C ILE A 193 -0.07 -8.64 -1.53
N ASN A 194 0.82 -8.89 -2.49
CA ASN A 194 2.21 -9.29 -2.20
C ASN A 194 2.96 -8.19 -1.46
N VAL A 195 2.79 -6.94 -1.88
CA VAL A 195 3.43 -5.78 -1.24
C VAL A 195 2.92 -5.61 0.19
N PHE A 196 1.60 -5.59 0.39
CA PHE A 196 1.02 -5.46 1.73
C PHE A 196 1.44 -6.61 2.64
N THR A 197 1.35 -7.85 2.16
CA THR A 197 1.81 -9.02 2.92
C THR A 197 3.28 -8.90 3.31
N THR A 198 4.14 -8.46 2.38
CA THR A 198 5.57 -8.28 2.65
C THR A 198 5.83 -7.11 3.60
N ALA A 199 5.09 -6.01 3.47
CA ALA A 199 5.27 -4.83 4.30
C ALA A 199 4.68 -4.99 5.72
N LEU A 200 3.55 -5.71 5.87
CA LEU A 200 2.87 -5.87 7.15
C LEU A 200 3.45 -6.98 8.01
N ILE A 201 4.00 -8.05 7.41
CA ILE A 201 4.64 -9.11 8.20
C ILE A 201 5.93 -8.56 8.81
N ALA A 202 5.84 -8.26 10.08
CA ALA A 202 6.91 -7.67 10.88
C ALA A 202 7.54 -8.74 11.78
N GLU A 203 8.23 -9.73 11.20
CA GLU A 203 9.00 -10.64 12.04
C GLU A 203 10.12 -9.86 12.73
N GLY A 204 10.01 -9.74 14.06
CA GLY A 204 10.99 -9.05 14.90
C GLY A 204 10.81 -7.54 15.06
N LEU A 205 9.71 -6.95 14.55
CA LEU A 205 9.44 -5.51 14.65
C LEU A 205 8.37 -5.17 15.69
N ASP A 206 7.74 -6.17 16.30
CA ASP A 206 6.65 -5.99 17.29
C ASP A 206 7.07 -5.18 18.52
N ASN A 207 8.39 -4.97 18.73
CA ASN A 207 8.95 -4.23 19.84
C ASN A 207 9.64 -2.91 19.43
N LEU A 208 9.59 -2.51 18.16
CA LEU A 208 10.19 -1.24 17.74
C LEU A 208 9.20 -0.09 17.99
N ASN A 209 9.43 0.67 19.03
CA ASN A 209 8.77 1.95 19.22
C ASN A 209 9.27 2.95 18.16
N ILE A 210 8.40 3.82 17.70
CA ILE A 210 8.78 4.88 16.76
C ILE A 210 9.88 5.77 17.34
N SER A 211 9.87 5.98 18.66
CA SER A 211 10.92 6.69 19.38
C SER A 211 12.33 6.09 19.19
N ASP A 212 12.42 4.77 18.97
CA ASP A 212 13.70 4.08 18.78
C ASP A 212 14.24 4.22 17.34
N ILE A 213 13.33 4.53 16.41
CA ILE A 213 13.62 4.72 14.99
C ILE A 213 13.93 6.17 14.65
N LEU A 214 13.37 7.11 15.42
CA LEU A 214 13.53 8.54 15.18
C LEU A 214 14.81 9.08 15.79
N PRO A 215 15.58 9.91 15.06
CA PRO A 215 16.65 10.68 15.65
C PRO A 215 16.16 11.56 16.80
N GLN A 216 16.98 11.70 17.86
CA GLN A 216 16.66 12.56 19.01
C GLN A 216 16.35 14.01 18.58
N SER A 217 17.02 14.48 17.52
CA SER A 217 16.76 15.80 16.92
C SER A 217 15.31 15.96 16.41
N THR A 218 14.73 14.91 15.87
CA THR A 218 13.33 14.95 15.40
C THR A 218 12.35 14.97 16.57
N MET A 219 12.64 14.26 17.66
CA MET A 219 11.84 14.31 18.89
C MET A 219 11.91 15.67 19.55
N ASN A 220 13.09 16.30 19.57
CA ASN A 220 13.25 17.67 20.08
C ASN A 220 12.46 18.68 19.23
N MET A 221 12.53 18.58 17.90
CA MET A 221 11.73 19.43 17.01
C MET A 221 10.21 19.31 17.28
N LEU A 222 9.74 18.11 17.61
CA LEU A 222 8.33 17.89 17.97
C LEU A 222 7.99 18.57 19.30
N ALA A 223 8.89 18.46 20.29
CA ALA A 223 8.66 19.06 21.61
C ALA A 223 8.62 20.61 21.60
N ASP A 224 9.33 21.22 20.65
CA ASP A 224 9.45 22.67 20.51
C ASP A 224 8.24 23.31 19.78
N ILE A 225 7.33 22.51 19.19
CA ILE A 225 6.16 23.03 18.49
C ILE A 225 5.08 23.43 19.51
N PRO A 226 4.67 24.70 19.58
CA PRO A 226 3.58 25.14 20.44
C PRO A 226 2.27 24.38 20.11
N LEU A 227 1.49 24.02 21.11
CA LEU A 227 0.21 23.31 20.98
C LEU A 227 0.29 21.85 20.48
N ILE A 228 1.49 21.26 20.33
CA ILE A 228 1.59 19.86 19.91
C ILE A 228 1.20 18.87 21.03
N LYS A 229 1.36 19.25 22.30
CA LYS A 229 1.09 18.38 23.45
C LYS A 229 -0.29 17.73 23.43
N PRO A 230 -1.40 18.45 23.19
CA PRO A 230 -2.74 17.86 23.18
C PRO A 230 -3.00 16.93 21.98
N ILE A 231 -2.21 17.02 20.92
CA ILE A 231 -2.36 16.20 19.70
C ILE A 231 -1.20 15.23 19.48
N MET A 232 -0.29 15.11 20.45
CA MET A 232 0.92 14.30 20.32
C MET A 232 0.61 12.84 19.95
N SER A 233 -0.42 12.23 20.55
CA SER A 233 -0.84 10.87 20.24
C SER A 233 -1.24 10.72 18.76
N SER A 234 -2.03 11.66 18.23
CA SER A 234 -2.47 11.65 16.82
C SER A 234 -1.29 11.89 15.86
N VAL A 235 -0.34 12.74 16.27
CA VAL A 235 0.90 12.95 15.48
C VAL A 235 1.75 11.69 15.45
N VAL A 236 1.93 10.99 16.57
CA VAL A 236 2.67 9.72 16.66
C VAL A 236 1.98 8.64 15.82
N GLU A 237 0.65 8.57 15.85
CA GLU A 237 -0.12 7.66 15.00
C GLU A 237 0.07 8.00 13.51
N GLY A 238 0.01 9.29 13.15
CA GLY A 238 0.30 9.75 11.80
C GLY A 238 1.71 9.37 11.33
N MET A 239 2.70 9.48 12.20
CA MET A 239 4.09 9.06 11.92
C MET A 239 4.20 7.56 11.73
N SER A 240 3.48 6.75 12.52
CA SER A 240 3.40 5.29 12.38
C SER A 240 2.85 4.89 11.01
N ASN A 241 1.75 5.52 10.62
CA ASN A 241 1.11 5.27 9.33
C ASN A 241 1.96 5.78 8.15
N ALA A 242 2.71 6.87 8.33
CA ALA A 242 3.68 7.35 7.35
C ALA A 242 4.85 6.37 7.16
N LEU A 243 5.39 5.83 8.26
CA LEU A 243 6.44 4.81 8.22
C LEU A 243 5.96 3.55 7.47
N LEU A 244 4.74 3.10 7.74
CA LEU A 244 4.12 1.99 7.03
C LEU A 244 3.99 2.30 5.54
N THR A 245 3.54 3.50 5.17
CA THR A 245 3.39 3.95 3.79
C THR A 245 4.74 4.02 3.07
N LEU A 246 5.77 4.58 3.71
CA LEU A 246 7.15 4.56 3.20
C LEU A 246 7.61 3.13 2.93
N ARG A 247 7.39 2.23 3.88
CA ARG A 247 7.75 0.82 3.76
C ARG A 247 7.04 0.13 2.61
N ILE A 248 5.72 0.33 2.46
CA ILE A 248 4.92 -0.19 1.34
C ILE A 248 5.47 0.31 0.01
N GLY A 249 5.75 1.61 -0.10
CA GLY A 249 6.31 2.21 -1.31
C GLY A 249 7.68 1.66 -1.69
N ILE A 250 8.58 1.51 -0.71
CA ILE A 250 9.93 0.96 -0.91
C ILE A 250 9.87 -0.53 -1.29
N VAL A 251 9.00 -1.32 -0.64
CA VAL A 251 8.75 -2.71 -1.02
C VAL A 251 8.23 -2.79 -2.45
N THR A 252 7.27 -1.93 -2.82
CA THR A 252 6.75 -1.85 -4.20
C THR A 252 7.87 -1.58 -5.19
N ARG A 253 8.70 -0.57 -4.90
CA ARG A 253 9.82 -0.22 -5.75
C ARG A 253 10.80 -1.40 -5.90
N LYS A 254 11.14 -2.08 -4.81
CA LYS A 254 12.00 -3.27 -4.86
C LYS A 254 11.39 -4.39 -5.70
N TYR A 255 10.10 -4.68 -5.55
CA TYR A 255 9.42 -5.66 -6.40
C TYR A 255 9.43 -5.28 -7.89
N LEU A 256 9.46 -4.00 -8.23
CA LEU A 256 9.48 -3.54 -9.62
C LEU A 256 10.88 -3.53 -10.24
N PHE A 257 11.94 -3.44 -9.42
CA PHE A 257 13.31 -3.22 -9.91
C PHE A 257 14.34 -4.25 -9.45
N ASP A 258 14.06 -5.10 -8.45
CA ASP A 258 15.05 -6.06 -8.01
C ASP A 258 15.16 -7.20 -9.05
N ASP A 259 16.33 -7.19 -9.71
CA ASP A 259 16.71 -8.09 -10.81
C ASP A 259 17.26 -9.44 -10.27
N SER A 260 17.25 -9.64 -8.96
CA SER A 260 17.82 -10.81 -8.36
C SER A 260 16.75 -11.78 -7.85
N SER A 261 16.61 -12.91 -8.55
CA SER A 261 15.91 -14.10 -8.08
C SER A 261 16.42 -14.62 -6.70
N GLU A 262 17.52 -14.06 -6.22
CA GLU A 262 18.17 -14.41 -4.95
C GLU A 262 17.76 -13.55 -3.75
N VAL A 263 16.99 -12.45 -3.94
CA VAL A 263 16.60 -11.61 -2.81
C VAL A 263 15.41 -12.22 -2.10
N THR A 264 15.67 -12.82 -0.95
CA THR A 264 14.59 -13.36 -0.10
C THR A 264 13.65 -12.25 0.36
N LYS A 265 12.36 -12.59 0.54
CA LYS A 265 11.35 -11.66 1.07
C LYS A 265 11.80 -11.01 2.38
N GLU A 266 12.60 -11.69 3.19
CA GLU A 266 13.17 -11.20 4.43
C GLU A 266 14.17 -10.06 4.22
N LYS A 267 15.07 -10.20 3.25
CA LYS A 267 16.02 -9.12 2.88
C LYS A 267 15.28 -7.88 2.35
N ILE A 268 14.22 -8.09 1.56
CA ILE A 268 13.36 -6.99 1.08
C ILE A 268 12.70 -6.29 2.26
N ARG A 269 12.15 -7.04 3.22
CA ARG A 269 11.47 -6.51 4.42
C ARG A 269 12.38 -5.65 5.26
N PHE A 270 13.53 -6.20 5.66
CA PHE A 270 14.50 -5.50 6.51
C PHE A 270 15.08 -4.27 5.81
N GLY A 271 15.51 -4.43 4.55
CA GLY A 271 16.05 -3.31 3.77
C GLY A 271 15.02 -2.21 3.54
N ALA A 272 13.73 -2.56 3.36
CA ALA A 272 12.67 -1.57 3.22
C ALA A 272 12.41 -0.81 4.52
N LEU A 273 12.49 -1.47 5.67
CA LEU A 273 12.34 -0.79 6.97
C LEU A 273 13.48 0.20 7.22
N VAL A 274 14.73 -0.23 7.05
CA VAL A 274 15.90 0.64 7.25
C VAL A 274 15.85 1.86 6.33
N GLU A 275 15.45 1.66 5.08
CA GLU A 275 15.32 2.76 4.12
C GLU A 275 14.14 3.67 4.45
N ALA A 276 13.00 3.12 4.89
CA ALA A 276 11.84 3.89 5.35
C ALA A 276 12.19 4.77 6.56
N ALA A 277 12.91 4.22 7.53
CA ALA A 277 13.39 4.96 8.69
C ALA A 277 14.28 6.16 8.30
N LYS A 278 15.12 6.02 7.26
CA LYS A 278 15.94 7.13 6.75
C LYS A 278 15.13 8.24 6.08
N HIS A 279 13.98 7.91 5.49
CA HIS A 279 13.11 8.89 4.82
C HIS A 279 12.10 9.53 5.78
N LEU A 280 11.79 8.89 6.90
CA LEU A 280 10.76 9.34 7.84
C LEU A 280 11.02 10.75 8.39
N PRO A 281 12.24 11.15 8.82
CA PRO A 281 12.48 12.51 9.31
C PRO A 281 12.14 13.60 8.30
N LEU A 282 12.41 13.36 7.02
CA LEU A 282 12.05 14.31 5.94
C LEU A 282 10.54 14.42 5.77
N VAL A 283 9.81 13.30 5.85
CA VAL A 283 8.34 13.28 5.77
C VAL A 283 7.73 14.02 6.97
N ILE A 284 8.32 13.85 8.16
CA ILE A 284 7.88 14.54 9.37
C ILE A 284 8.10 16.05 9.24
N ALA A 285 9.29 16.49 8.82
CA ALA A 285 9.59 17.90 8.63
C ALA A 285 8.64 18.55 7.60
N ASP A 286 8.44 17.88 6.47
CA ASP A 286 7.51 18.33 5.42
C ASP A 286 6.04 18.33 5.89
N GLY A 287 5.63 17.34 6.69
CA GLY A 287 4.28 17.23 7.25
C GLY A 287 4.02 18.30 8.30
N LEU A 288 4.95 18.48 9.23
CA LEU A 288 4.84 19.46 10.30
C LEU A 288 4.76 20.90 9.78
N SER A 289 5.38 21.21 8.63
CA SER A 289 5.28 22.54 8.01
C SER A 289 3.84 22.92 7.59
N ILE A 290 2.97 21.91 7.42
CA ILE A 290 1.55 22.10 7.05
C ILE A 290 0.67 22.25 8.29
N PHE A 291 1.08 21.64 9.41
CA PHE A 291 0.28 21.58 10.65
C PHE A 291 -0.12 22.95 11.26
N PRO A 292 0.76 23.95 11.38
CA PRO A 292 0.39 25.19 12.06
C PRO A 292 -0.82 25.87 11.44
N LYS A 293 -0.94 25.86 10.11
CA LYS A 293 -2.07 26.49 9.40
C LYS A 293 -3.38 25.72 9.58
N THR A 294 -3.32 24.41 9.57
CA THR A 294 -4.50 23.54 9.66
C THR A 294 -5.00 23.44 11.10
N ILE A 295 -4.09 23.33 12.08
CA ILE A 295 -4.42 23.26 13.51
C ILE A 295 -4.96 24.60 14.00
N MET A 296 -4.37 25.73 13.62
CA MET A 296 -4.90 27.05 13.97
C MET A 296 -6.32 27.26 13.48
N ASN A 297 -6.71 26.67 12.36
CA ASN A 297 -8.08 26.77 11.84
C ASN A 297 -9.07 25.85 12.56
N ILE A 298 -8.62 24.68 13.06
CA ILE A 298 -9.47 23.74 13.82
C ILE A 298 -9.69 24.23 15.26
N PHE A 299 -8.69 24.88 15.87
CA PHE A 299 -8.74 25.37 17.25
C PHE A 299 -9.03 26.86 17.37
N LYS A 300 -9.37 27.57 16.27
CA LYS A 300 -9.97 28.90 16.41
C LYS A 300 -11.28 28.73 17.16
N PRO A 301 -11.44 29.36 18.36
CA PRO A 301 -12.74 29.37 19.00
C PRO A 301 -13.72 30.01 18.02
N LYS A 302 -14.84 29.32 17.74
CA LYS A 302 -15.97 29.93 17.03
C LYS A 302 -16.29 31.21 17.76
N THR A 303 -15.99 32.34 17.17
CA THR A 303 -16.36 33.65 17.71
C THR A 303 -17.86 33.66 17.76
N LYS A 304 -18.39 34.04 18.92
CA LYS A 304 -19.82 34.12 19.31
C LYS A 304 -20.72 34.97 18.40
N ASN A 305 -20.23 35.45 17.27
CA ASN A 305 -20.94 36.35 16.37
C ASN A 305 -21.71 35.65 15.24
N GLU A 306 -21.78 34.31 15.21
CA GLU A 306 -22.59 33.60 14.22
C GLU A 306 -23.94 33.08 14.78
N GLU A 307 -24.19 33.21 16.09
CA GLU A 307 -25.47 32.80 16.70
C GLU A 307 -26.56 33.91 16.68
N GLU A 308 -26.26 35.15 16.26
CA GLU A 308 -27.25 36.24 16.20
C GLU A 308 -27.86 36.48 14.80
N LEU A 309 -27.59 35.62 13.80
CA LEU A 309 -28.15 35.82 12.46
C LEU A 309 -29.19 34.77 12.08
N ASP A 310 -29.57 33.85 12.99
CA ASP A 310 -30.60 32.81 12.77
C ASP A 310 -31.76 32.92 13.79
N THR A 311 -32.09 34.14 14.28
CA THR A 311 -33.36 34.41 14.98
C THR A 311 -34.24 35.36 14.20
#